data_ab9894bf41759efda5dcc8287355998d
#
_entry.id   ab9894bf41759efda5dcc8287355998d
#
_cell.length_a   1.000
_cell.length_b   1.000
_cell.length_c   1.000
_cell.angle_alpha   90.00
_cell.angle_beta   90.00
_cell.angle_gamma   90.00
#
_symmetry.space_group_name_H-M   'P 1'
#
loop_
_entity.id
_entity.type
_entity.pdbx_description
1 polymer ?
#
loop_
_entity_poly.entity_id
_entity_poly.type
_entity_poly.pdbx_seq_one_letter_code
_entity_poly.pdbx_strand_id
1 'polypeptide(L)'
;DRVVFTLNCTDALDTAIFGCARRGGHIITTVLEHNSVLRPLMRLRELGITDFTALSPLMGGYVSAEQVASAIRPNTYMVIASHVSNVTGAVQPISEYGFLTEKYKLLLLVDAAQSAGYRDIDMAKDKIDLLAVAPHKGLHAPQGVGMLLIRGDVRVRPFRYGGTGTESAKPQPSELPEALESGTLPTPAIAGLNAAMKYTLEHGEENRKKLNGLFY
;
A
#
# COMPACT_ATOMS: atom_id res chain seq x y z
N ASP A 1 8.56 2.74 -12.64
CA ASP A 1 7.43 2.65 -11.71
C ASP A 1 6.26 1.99 -12.42
N ARG A 2 5.54 1.14 -11.72
CA ARG A 2 4.51 0.26 -12.30
C ARG A 2 3.22 0.44 -11.50
N VAL A 3 2.12 0.60 -12.22
CA VAL A 3 0.77 0.70 -11.64
C VAL A 3 0.01 -0.57 -11.98
N VAL A 4 -0.58 -1.19 -10.97
CA VAL A 4 -1.43 -2.37 -11.09
C VAL A 4 -2.83 -1.98 -10.62
N PHE A 5 -3.83 -2.19 -11.45
CA PHE A 5 -5.22 -2.00 -11.06
C PHE A 5 -5.75 -3.22 -10.32
N THR A 6 -6.48 -2.97 -9.26
CA THR A 6 -7.07 -3.99 -8.39
C THR A 6 -8.55 -3.69 -8.17
N LEU A 7 -9.30 -4.63 -7.61
CA LEU A 7 -10.74 -4.42 -7.35
C LEU A 7 -11.01 -3.30 -6.32
N ASN A 8 -10.10 -3.11 -5.39
CA ASN A 8 -10.15 -2.10 -4.34
C ASN A 8 -8.80 -2.08 -3.58
N CYS A 9 -8.64 -1.20 -2.59
CA CYS A 9 -7.42 -1.11 -1.79
C CYS A 9 -7.12 -2.38 -0.97
N THR A 10 -8.13 -3.10 -0.49
CA THR A 10 -7.92 -4.39 0.19
C THR A 10 -7.24 -5.39 -0.73
N ASP A 11 -7.69 -5.47 -1.98
CA ASP A 11 -7.11 -6.33 -3.00
C ASP A 11 -5.67 -5.91 -3.37
N ALA A 12 -5.38 -4.60 -3.38
CA ALA A 12 -4.02 -4.08 -3.55
C ALA A 12 -3.09 -4.49 -2.39
N LEU A 13 -3.57 -4.37 -1.15
CA LEU A 13 -2.84 -4.78 0.05
C LEU A 13 -2.62 -6.29 0.10
N ASP A 14 -3.65 -7.09 -0.20
CA ASP A 14 -3.53 -8.55 -0.29
C ASP A 14 -2.50 -8.94 -1.37
N THR A 15 -2.56 -8.32 -2.55
CA THR A 15 -1.60 -8.55 -3.63
C THR A 15 -0.17 -8.28 -3.17
N ALA A 16 0.06 -7.16 -2.47
CA ALA A 16 1.39 -6.82 -1.96
C ALA A 16 1.84 -7.77 -0.84
N ILE A 17 0.98 -8.03 0.16
CA ILE A 17 1.33 -8.80 1.35
C ILE A 17 1.58 -10.27 0.99
N PHE A 18 0.66 -10.91 0.28
CA PHE A 18 0.83 -12.31 -0.13
C PHE A 18 1.90 -12.46 -1.22
N GLY A 19 1.95 -11.52 -2.17
CA GLY A 19 2.93 -11.52 -3.26
C GLY A 19 4.38 -11.36 -2.79
N CYS A 20 4.61 -10.65 -1.70
CA CYS A 20 5.93 -10.46 -1.08
C CYS A 20 6.22 -11.44 0.06
N ALA A 21 5.28 -12.31 0.45
CA ALA A 21 5.44 -13.20 1.61
C ALA A 21 6.69 -14.08 1.49
N ARG A 22 7.44 -14.21 2.60
CA ARG A 22 8.67 -15.00 2.69
C ARG A 22 8.53 -16.04 3.80
N ARG A 23 8.75 -17.32 3.46
CA ARG A 23 8.74 -18.42 4.44
C ARG A 23 9.82 -18.20 5.50
N GLY A 24 9.42 -18.25 6.78
CA GLY A 24 10.31 -17.96 7.91
C GLY A 24 10.69 -16.48 8.05
N GLY A 25 10.06 -15.59 7.26
CA GLY A 25 10.31 -14.15 7.32
C GLY A 25 9.54 -13.45 8.45
N HIS A 26 9.89 -12.20 8.69
CA HIS A 26 9.27 -11.33 9.69
C HIS A 26 8.88 -9.98 9.08
N ILE A 27 7.69 -9.48 9.44
CA ILE A 27 7.16 -8.18 9.05
C ILE A 27 6.96 -7.34 10.30
N ILE A 28 7.28 -6.04 10.22
CA ILE A 28 6.92 -5.06 11.25
C ILE A 28 5.73 -4.26 10.76
N THR A 29 4.76 -4.05 11.62
CA THR A 29 3.56 -3.24 11.33
C THR A 29 3.13 -2.50 12.59
N THR A 30 1.97 -1.81 12.56
CA THR A 30 1.42 -1.12 13.72
C THR A 30 0.06 -1.70 14.14
N VAL A 31 -0.36 -1.46 15.38
CA VAL A 31 -1.73 -1.78 15.83
C VAL A 31 -2.78 -0.83 15.24
N LEU A 32 -2.34 0.22 14.56
CA LEU A 32 -3.21 1.24 13.93
C LEU A 32 -3.67 0.86 12.53
N GLU A 33 -3.22 -0.30 12.03
CA GLU A 33 -3.52 -0.75 10.68
C GLU A 33 -4.99 -1.10 10.50
N HIS A 34 -5.49 -0.86 9.29
CA HIS A 34 -6.78 -1.38 8.87
C HIS A 34 -6.78 -2.92 8.84
N ASN A 35 -7.96 -3.53 8.97
CA ASN A 35 -8.14 -4.99 8.87
C ASN A 35 -7.59 -5.59 7.57
N SER A 36 -7.52 -4.81 6.50
CA SER A 36 -6.93 -5.21 5.21
C SER A 36 -5.42 -5.44 5.28
N VAL A 37 -4.75 -5.02 6.35
CA VAL A 37 -3.34 -5.33 6.65
C VAL A 37 -3.26 -6.42 7.72
N LEU A 38 -3.97 -6.25 8.83
CA LEU A 38 -3.84 -7.17 9.98
C LEU A 38 -4.33 -8.58 9.67
N ARG A 39 -5.47 -8.73 8.95
CA ARG A 39 -6.02 -10.06 8.64
C ARG A 39 -5.13 -10.89 7.71
N PRO A 40 -4.58 -10.35 6.60
CA PRO A 40 -3.59 -11.06 5.81
C PRO A 40 -2.34 -11.47 6.61
N LEU A 41 -1.84 -10.60 7.49
CA LEU A 41 -0.70 -10.92 8.35
C LEU A 41 -1.01 -12.04 9.34
N MET A 42 -2.18 -12.00 9.99
CA MET A 42 -2.66 -13.10 10.84
C MET A 42 -2.75 -14.41 10.05
N ARG A 43 -3.26 -14.34 8.82
CA ARG A 43 -3.37 -15.53 7.96
C ARG A 43 -2.01 -16.11 7.60
N LEU A 44 -1.04 -15.27 7.25
CA LEU A 44 0.34 -15.71 6.97
C LEU A 44 0.99 -16.37 8.18
N ARG A 45 0.74 -15.85 9.38
CA ARG A 45 1.21 -16.43 10.65
C ARG A 45 0.56 -17.78 10.93
N GLU A 46 -0.76 -17.89 10.79
CA GLU A 46 -1.50 -19.15 10.96
C GLU A 46 -1.00 -20.27 10.01
N LEU A 47 -0.62 -19.88 8.78
CA LEU A 47 -0.06 -20.79 7.78
C LEU A 47 1.42 -21.14 8.03
N GLY A 48 2.06 -20.55 9.05
CA GLY A 48 3.49 -20.75 9.34
C GLY A 48 4.40 -20.21 8.22
N ILE A 49 3.93 -19.23 7.44
CA ILE A 49 4.70 -18.67 6.33
C ILE A 49 5.55 -17.50 6.81
N THR A 50 4.93 -16.49 7.43
CA THR A 50 5.58 -15.25 7.87
C THR A 50 5.04 -14.87 9.24
N ASP A 51 5.92 -14.47 10.15
CA ASP A 51 5.55 -13.86 11.43
C ASP A 51 5.53 -12.34 11.33
N PHE A 52 4.89 -11.67 12.29
CA PHE A 52 4.88 -10.21 12.34
C PHE A 52 4.88 -9.67 13.78
N THR A 53 5.39 -8.45 13.95
CA THR A 53 5.27 -7.65 15.17
C THR A 53 4.44 -6.42 14.88
N ALA A 54 3.36 -6.22 15.65
CA ALA A 54 2.54 -5.02 15.60
C ALA A 54 2.94 -4.08 16.74
N LEU A 55 3.42 -2.89 16.41
CA LEU A 55 3.89 -1.89 17.36
C LEU A 55 2.76 -0.99 17.84
N SER A 56 2.76 -0.67 19.14
CA SER A 56 1.82 0.29 19.71
C SER A 56 2.31 1.72 19.55
N PRO A 57 1.41 2.69 19.28
CA PRO A 57 1.78 4.07 19.11
C PRO A 57 2.22 4.70 20.43
N LEU A 58 3.01 5.78 20.34
CA LEU A 58 3.29 6.71 21.41
C LEU A 58 2.07 7.58 21.75
N MET A 59 2.16 8.41 22.80
CA MET A 59 1.07 9.32 23.21
C MET A 59 0.60 10.26 22.08
N GLY A 60 1.45 10.58 21.09
CA GLY A 60 1.09 11.35 19.90
C GLY A 60 0.32 10.57 18.83
N GLY A 61 -0.03 9.31 19.06
CA GLY A 61 -0.79 8.47 18.11
C GLY A 61 0.02 7.93 16.94
N TYR A 62 1.35 8.06 16.94
CA TYR A 62 2.24 7.54 15.91
C TYR A 62 3.25 6.55 16.49
N VAL A 63 3.80 5.70 15.64
CA VAL A 63 4.92 4.81 15.96
C VAL A 63 6.20 5.48 15.46
N SER A 64 7.21 5.64 16.30
CA SER A 64 8.45 6.29 15.88
C SER A 64 9.34 5.36 15.06
N ALA A 65 10.24 5.93 14.23
CA ALA A 65 11.22 5.15 13.48
C ALA A 65 12.16 4.36 14.40
N GLU A 66 12.45 4.86 15.61
CA GLU A 66 13.25 4.14 16.62
C GLU A 66 12.53 2.90 17.14
N GLN A 67 11.22 2.96 17.34
CA GLN A 67 10.43 1.77 17.72
C GLN A 67 10.48 0.72 16.59
N VAL A 68 10.34 1.14 15.33
CA VAL A 68 10.47 0.26 14.16
C VAL A 68 11.88 -0.34 14.11
N ALA A 69 12.93 0.48 14.27
CA ALA A 69 14.33 0.02 14.26
C ALA A 69 14.60 -1.02 15.36
N SER A 70 14.06 -0.80 16.56
CA SER A 70 14.23 -1.71 17.70
C SER A 70 13.52 -3.05 17.53
N ALA A 71 12.53 -3.13 16.64
CA ALA A 71 11.80 -4.36 16.34
C ALA A 71 12.41 -5.16 15.17
N ILE A 72 13.45 -4.65 14.51
CA ILE A 72 14.10 -5.33 13.39
C ILE A 72 14.81 -6.60 13.90
N ARG A 73 14.55 -7.73 13.24
CA ARG A 73 15.15 -9.04 13.47
C ARG A 73 15.99 -9.44 12.25
N PRO A 74 16.91 -10.41 12.36
CA PRO A 74 17.71 -10.88 11.21
C PRO A 74 16.86 -11.35 10.01
N ASN A 75 15.66 -11.85 10.25
CA ASN A 75 14.72 -12.31 9.22
C ASN A 75 13.64 -11.28 8.86
N THR A 76 13.71 -10.05 9.37
CA THR A 76 12.80 -8.96 8.96
C THR A 76 13.08 -8.60 7.50
N TYR A 77 12.02 -8.47 6.71
CA TYR A 77 12.15 -8.13 5.29
C TYR A 77 11.22 -7.01 4.82
N MET A 78 10.24 -6.62 5.64
CA MET A 78 9.24 -5.62 5.27
C MET A 78 8.74 -4.85 6.48
N VAL A 79 8.44 -3.57 6.27
CA VAL A 79 7.64 -2.73 7.16
C VAL A 79 6.34 -2.40 6.43
N ILE A 80 5.22 -2.48 7.11
CA ILE A 80 3.90 -2.10 6.59
C ILE A 80 3.29 -1.06 7.52
N ALA A 81 2.85 0.06 6.97
CA ALA A 81 2.21 1.11 7.76
C ALA A 81 1.13 1.85 6.97
N SER A 82 0.00 2.11 7.62
CA SER A 82 -0.97 3.08 7.14
C SER A 82 -0.40 4.48 7.29
N HIS A 83 -0.42 5.30 6.24
CA HIS A 83 0.07 6.68 6.31
C HIS A 83 -0.80 7.53 7.25
N VAL A 84 -2.12 7.32 7.22
CA VAL A 84 -3.07 7.99 8.12
C VAL A 84 -4.04 6.95 8.66
N SER A 85 -4.19 6.90 9.99
CA SER A 85 -5.15 5.99 10.61
C SER A 85 -6.59 6.37 10.29
N ASN A 86 -7.39 5.40 9.87
CA ASN A 86 -8.82 5.59 9.60
C ASN A 86 -9.67 5.75 10.88
N VAL A 87 -9.10 5.46 12.04
CA VAL A 87 -9.79 5.53 13.34
C VAL A 87 -9.44 6.81 14.09
N THR A 88 -8.14 7.13 14.17
CA THR A 88 -7.64 8.24 15.00
C THR A 88 -7.26 9.47 14.19
N GLY A 89 -7.09 9.35 12.87
CA GLY A 89 -6.52 10.41 12.01
C GLY A 89 -5.02 10.63 12.23
N ALA A 90 -4.37 9.88 13.10
CA ALA A 90 -2.94 10.02 13.37
C ALA A 90 -2.12 9.72 12.11
N VAL A 91 -1.13 10.56 11.87
CA VAL A 91 -0.23 10.49 10.70
C VAL A 91 1.04 9.78 11.11
N GLN A 92 1.43 8.75 10.35
CA GLN A 92 2.68 8.03 10.57
C GLN A 92 3.84 8.71 9.82
N PRO A 93 5.06 8.70 10.36
CA PRO A 93 6.24 9.34 9.77
C PRO A 93 6.82 8.47 8.64
N ILE A 94 6.11 8.36 7.52
CA ILE A 94 6.43 7.45 6.40
C ILE A 94 7.81 7.74 5.80
N SER A 95 8.21 9.01 5.66
CA SER A 95 9.55 9.36 5.18
C SER A 95 10.66 8.79 6.08
N GLU A 96 10.48 8.85 7.41
CA GLU A 96 11.47 8.29 8.35
C GLU A 96 11.53 6.76 8.23
N TYR A 97 10.37 6.10 8.05
CA TYR A 97 10.32 4.67 7.79
C TYR A 97 11.03 4.32 6.48
N GLY A 98 10.84 5.12 5.43
CA GLY A 98 11.49 4.90 4.14
C GLY A 98 13.02 4.95 4.22
N PHE A 99 13.58 5.95 4.88
CA PHE A 99 15.03 6.03 5.10
C PHE A 99 15.54 4.88 5.99
N LEU A 100 14.76 4.47 6.99
CA LEU A 100 15.09 3.33 7.82
C LEU A 100 15.10 2.03 7.01
N THR A 101 14.04 1.76 6.25
CA THR A 101 13.91 0.54 5.45
C THR A 101 14.98 0.46 4.36
N GLU A 102 15.32 1.57 3.70
CA GLU A 102 16.42 1.65 2.73
C GLU A 102 17.75 1.26 3.39
N LYS A 103 18.05 1.84 4.58
CA LYS A 103 19.26 1.53 5.36
C LYS A 103 19.39 0.04 5.69
N TYR A 104 18.31 -0.60 6.06
CA TYR A 104 18.26 -2.02 6.45
C TYR A 104 17.93 -2.98 5.31
N LYS A 105 17.77 -2.47 4.09
CA LYS A 105 17.37 -3.25 2.88
C LYS A 105 16.05 -4.00 3.07
N LEU A 106 15.10 -3.38 3.74
CA LEU A 106 13.74 -3.86 3.94
C LEU A 106 12.83 -3.22 2.90
N LEU A 107 11.69 -3.84 2.61
CA LEU A 107 10.62 -3.23 1.82
C LEU A 107 9.74 -2.34 2.70
N LEU A 108 9.28 -1.22 2.15
CA LEU A 108 8.23 -0.39 2.76
C LEU A 108 6.95 -0.48 1.92
N LEU A 109 5.89 -1.06 2.51
CA LEU A 109 4.53 -1.01 2.00
C LEU A 109 3.73 0.03 2.77
N VAL A 110 3.16 0.99 2.05
CA VAL A 110 2.32 2.05 2.63
C VAL A 110 0.86 1.86 2.20
N ASP A 111 -0.04 1.78 3.18
CA ASP A 111 -1.48 1.93 2.95
C ASP A 111 -1.82 3.43 2.93
N ALA A 112 -2.06 3.95 1.74
CA ALA A 112 -2.44 5.33 1.48
C ALA A 112 -3.95 5.54 1.33
N ALA A 113 -4.77 4.59 1.79
CA ALA A 113 -6.22 4.65 1.61
C ALA A 113 -6.86 5.91 2.20
N GLN A 114 -6.28 6.49 3.27
CA GLN A 114 -6.79 7.70 3.91
C GLN A 114 -5.99 8.96 3.55
N SER A 115 -4.84 8.82 2.91
CA SER A 115 -3.94 9.95 2.65
C SER A 115 -3.87 10.36 1.18
N ALA A 116 -4.03 9.43 0.25
CA ALA A 116 -4.01 9.74 -1.19
C ALA A 116 -5.09 10.77 -1.56
N GLY A 117 -4.68 11.86 -2.23
CA GLY A 117 -5.53 12.99 -2.56
C GLY A 117 -5.59 14.09 -1.48
N TYR A 118 -5.30 13.76 -0.21
CA TYR A 118 -5.31 14.73 0.90
C TYR A 118 -3.92 15.14 1.35
N ARG A 119 -2.92 14.27 1.18
CA ARG A 119 -1.52 14.53 1.52
C ARG A 119 -0.63 14.30 0.33
N ASP A 120 0.46 15.03 0.28
CA ASP A 120 1.51 14.79 -0.70
C ASP A 120 2.24 13.49 -0.34
N ILE A 121 2.39 12.61 -1.34
CA ILE A 121 3.09 11.35 -1.23
C ILE A 121 4.02 11.25 -2.43
N ASP A 122 5.32 11.18 -2.19
CA ASP A 122 6.33 10.99 -3.21
C ASP A 122 7.09 9.69 -2.93
N MET A 123 6.79 8.65 -3.70
CA MET A 123 7.39 7.33 -3.50
C MET A 123 8.92 7.34 -3.61
N ALA A 124 9.47 8.17 -4.49
CA ALA A 124 10.91 8.25 -4.69
C ALA A 124 11.60 8.98 -3.53
N LYS A 125 11.06 10.13 -3.12
CA LYS A 125 11.55 10.94 -2.00
C LYS A 125 11.42 10.20 -0.68
N ASP A 126 10.26 9.60 -0.43
CA ASP A 126 9.92 8.93 0.81
C ASP A 126 10.37 7.46 0.83
N LYS A 127 11.09 7.00 -0.20
CA LYS A 127 11.63 5.62 -0.30
C LYS A 127 10.58 4.52 -0.16
N ILE A 128 9.38 4.78 -0.64
CA ILE A 128 8.28 3.81 -0.60
C ILE A 128 8.46 2.80 -1.73
N ASP A 129 8.42 1.51 -1.40
CA ASP A 129 8.54 0.43 -2.37
C ASP A 129 7.20 0.02 -2.97
N LEU A 130 6.16 0.00 -2.13
CA LEU A 130 4.81 -0.41 -2.47
C LEU A 130 3.82 0.58 -1.87
N LEU A 131 2.88 1.07 -2.68
CA LEU A 131 1.85 2.01 -2.24
C LEU A 131 0.46 1.51 -2.66
N ALA A 132 -0.39 1.20 -1.68
CA ALA A 132 -1.78 0.81 -1.92
C ALA A 132 -2.71 2.02 -1.79
N VAL A 133 -3.59 2.20 -2.77
CA VAL A 133 -4.46 3.39 -2.86
C VAL A 133 -5.93 2.99 -3.00
N ALA A 134 -6.79 3.72 -2.28
CA ALA A 134 -8.25 3.67 -2.39
C ALA A 134 -8.78 4.90 -3.15
N PRO A 135 -8.86 4.88 -4.48
CA PRO A 135 -9.15 6.08 -5.25
C PRO A 135 -10.53 6.70 -4.98
N HIS A 136 -11.51 5.89 -4.56
CA HIS A 136 -12.86 6.33 -4.22
C HIS A 136 -12.96 7.18 -2.94
N LYS A 137 -11.84 7.33 -2.19
CA LYS A 137 -11.75 8.21 -1.01
C LYS A 137 -11.23 9.59 -1.43
N GLY A 138 -10.03 9.95 -1.05
CA GLY A 138 -9.50 11.31 -1.26
C GLY A 138 -9.25 11.71 -2.71
N LEU A 139 -9.21 10.77 -3.65
CA LEU A 139 -9.15 11.08 -5.09
C LEU A 139 -10.54 11.23 -5.73
N HIS A 140 -11.63 10.98 -5.00
CA HIS A 140 -13.01 11.11 -5.47
C HIS A 140 -13.36 10.31 -6.74
N ALA A 141 -12.64 9.21 -7.00
CA ALA A 141 -12.88 8.33 -8.13
C ALA A 141 -14.09 7.40 -7.88
N PRO A 142 -14.64 6.76 -8.91
CA PRO A 142 -15.66 5.73 -8.74
C PRO A 142 -15.18 4.55 -7.90
N GLN A 143 -16.10 3.85 -7.25
CA GLN A 143 -15.83 2.58 -6.59
C GLN A 143 -15.54 1.48 -7.62
N GLY A 144 -14.98 0.36 -7.17
CA GLY A 144 -14.68 -0.81 -8.00
C GLY A 144 -13.29 -0.80 -8.63
N VAL A 145 -12.44 0.15 -8.24
CA VAL A 145 -11.03 0.19 -8.62
C VAL A 145 -10.16 0.54 -7.41
N GLY A 146 -9.06 -0.18 -7.25
CA GLY A 146 -7.93 0.14 -6.37
C GLY A 146 -6.65 0.24 -7.19
N MET A 147 -5.57 0.66 -6.57
CA MET A 147 -4.25 0.70 -7.21
C MET A 147 -3.18 0.17 -6.27
N LEU A 148 -2.25 -0.59 -6.82
CA LEU A 148 -0.97 -0.90 -6.22
C LEU A 148 0.14 -0.29 -7.10
N LEU A 149 0.88 0.66 -6.56
CA LEU A 149 2.05 1.23 -7.20
C LEU A 149 3.29 0.48 -6.68
N ILE A 150 4.17 0.07 -7.60
CA ILE A 150 5.34 -0.75 -7.31
C ILE A 150 6.58 -0.02 -7.82
N ARG A 151 7.53 0.27 -6.91
CA ARG A 151 8.78 0.96 -7.25
C ARG A 151 9.83 -0.02 -7.82
N GLY A 152 10.49 0.40 -8.89
CA GLY A 152 11.72 -0.22 -9.41
C GLY A 152 11.62 -1.74 -9.61
N ASP A 153 12.57 -2.47 -9.02
CA ASP A 153 12.73 -3.91 -9.20
C ASP A 153 12.03 -4.77 -8.14
N VAL A 154 11.12 -4.17 -7.36
CA VAL A 154 10.35 -4.92 -6.35
C VAL A 154 9.54 -6.01 -7.03
N ARG A 155 9.79 -7.25 -6.61
CA ARG A 155 9.09 -8.43 -7.15
C ARG A 155 7.90 -8.76 -6.29
N VAL A 156 6.72 -8.70 -6.88
CA VAL A 156 5.45 -9.14 -6.28
C VAL A 156 4.99 -10.36 -7.08
N ARG A 157 4.85 -11.50 -6.42
CA ARG A 157 4.34 -12.72 -7.06
C ARG A 157 2.82 -12.64 -7.16
N PRO A 158 2.23 -13.12 -8.26
CA PRO A 158 0.78 -13.22 -8.35
C PRO A 158 0.26 -14.17 -7.26
N PHE A 159 -0.84 -13.79 -6.61
CA PHE A 159 -1.58 -14.69 -5.73
C PHE A 159 -2.93 -15.09 -6.34
N ARG A 160 -3.34 -14.42 -7.42
CA ARG A 160 -4.45 -14.79 -8.29
C ARG A 160 -3.92 -15.19 -9.66
N TYR A 161 -4.49 -16.24 -10.21
CA TYR A 161 -4.17 -16.76 -11.53
C TYR A 161 -5.45 -16.79 -12.36
N GLY A 162 -5.36 -16.37 -13.63
CA GLY A 162 -6.53 -16.34 -14.52
C GLY A 162 -6.25 -15.66 -15.84
N GLY A 163 -7.32 -15.39 -16.57
CA GLY A 163 -7.22 -14.77 -17.90
C GLY A 163 -6.66 -13.36 -17.85
N THR A 164 -5.71 -13.08 -18.74
CA THR A 164 -5.09 -11.76 -18.94
C THR A 164 -5.42 -11.17 -20.33
N GLY A 165 -6.30 -11.85 -21.10
CA GLY A 165 -6.70 -11.41 -22.43
C GLY A 165 -5.76 -11.83 -23.56
N THR A 166 -4.59 -12.39 -23.24
CA THR A 166 -3.57 -12.79 -24.20
C THR A 166 -3.01 -14.18 -23.90
N GLU A 167 -2.45 -14.87 -24.91
CA GLU A 167 -1.62 -16.07 -24.76
C GLU A 167 -2.24 -17.23 -23.93
N SER A 168 -3.50 -17.57 -24.18
CA SER A 168 -4.31 -18.52 -23.38
C SER A 168 -3.68 -19.90 -23.13
N ALA A 169 -2.68 -20.32 -23.90
CA ALA A 169 -1.98 -21.59 -23.74
C ALA A 169 -0.68 -21.50 -22.92
N LYS A 170 -0.31 -20.28 -22.48
CA LYS A 170 0.93 -20.06 -21.72
C LYS A 170 0.66 -19.93 -20.21
N PRO A 171 1.67 -20.13 -19.35
CA PRO A 171 1.60 -19.80 -17.93
C PRO A 171 1.26 -18.32 -17.73
N GLN A 172 0.86 -17.97 -16.50
CA GLN A 172 0.66 -16.58 -16.08
C GLN A 172 1.84 -15.70 -16.53
N PRO A 173 1.61 -14.53 -17.14
CA PRO A 173 2.67 -13.61 -17.52
C PRO A 173 3.59 -13.25 -16.35
N SER A 174 4.87 -12.97 -16.64
CA SER A 174 5.83 -12.51 -15.65
C SER A 174 5.94 -10.99 -15.56
N GLU A 175 5.50 -10.31 -16.62
CA GLU A 175 5.62 -8.86 -16.75
C GLU A 175 4.44 -8.14 -16.09
N LEU A 176 4.73 -6.99 -15.49
CA LEU A 176 3.72 -6.10 -14.93
C LEU A 176 3.18 -5.15 -16.01
N PRO A 177 1.91 -4.80 -15.95
CA PRO A 177 0.93 -5.12 -14.88
C PRO A 177 0.25 -6.48 -15.04
N GLU A 178 0.33 -7.15 -16.20
CA GLU A 178 -0.44 -8.35 -16.57
C GLU A 178 -0.23 -9.50 -15.58
N ALA A 179 0.96 -9.62 -15.00
CA ALA A 179 1.27 -10.64 -13.98
C ALA A 179 0.30 -10.60 -12.79
N LEU A 180 -0.21 -9.42 -12.43
CA LEU A 180 -1.03 -9.18 -11.25
C LEU A 180 -2.49 -8.80 -11.58
N GLU A 181 -2.80 -8.52 -12.85
CA GLU A 181 -4.13 -8.11 -13.32
C GLU A 181 -4.89 -9.26 -13.98
N SER A 182 -5.21 -10.29 -13.20
CA SER A 182 -6.02 -11.41 -13.69
C SER A 182 -7.51 -11.07 -13.67
N GLY A 183 -8.18 -11.26 -14.80
CA GLY A 183 -9.61 -10.98 -15.02
C GLY A 183 -9.86 -9.67 -15.76
N THR A 184 -11.10 -9.48 -16.24
CA THR A 184 -11.48 -8.26 -16.96
C THR A 184 -11.43 -7.05 -16.05
N LEU A 185 -10.64 -6.05 -16.44
CA LEU A 185 -10.51 -4.81 -15.69
C LEU A 185 -11.78 -3.95 -15.77
N PRO A 186 -12.13 -3.18 -14.72
CA PRO A 186 -13.30 -2.30 -14.68
C PRO A 186 -13.03 -1.00 -15.46
N THR A 187 -12.94 -1.09 -16.79
CA THR A 187 -12.60 0.03 -17.68
C THR A 187 -13.39 1.32 -17.40
N PRO A 188 -14.71 1.28 -17.14
CA PRO A 188 -15.44 2.51 -16.80
C PRO A 188 -14.96 3.17 -15.50
N ALA A 189 -14.62 2.37 -14.47
CA ALA A 189 -14.10 2.90 -13.21
C ALA A 189 -12.68 3.47 -13.38
N ILE A 190 -11.84 2.84 -14.22
CA ILE A 190 -10.49 3.34 -14.55
C ILE A 190 -10.59 4.66 -15.33
N ALA A 191 -11.53 4.78 -16.27
CA ALA A 191 -11.77 6.04 -16.98
C ALA A 191 -12.23 7.16 -16.01
N GLY A 192 -13.12 6.84 -15.07
CA GLY A 192 -13.52 7.75 -14.00
C GLY A 192 -12.37 8.13 -13.07
N LEU A 193 -11.48 7.20 -12.73
CA LEU A 193 -10.27 7.47 -11.98
C LEU A 193 -9.35 8.46 -12.71
N ASN A 194 -9.15 8.30 -14.02
CA ASN A 194 -8.36 9.25 -14.81
C ASN A 194 -8.94 10.67 -14.75
N ALA A 195 -10.27 10.82 -14.86
CA ALA A 195 -10.93 12.11 -14.71
C ALA A 195 -10.73 12.70 -13.29
N ALA A 196 -10.88 11.87 -12.25
CA ALA A 196 -10.70 12.28 -10.86
C ALA A 196 -9.25 12.69 -10.56
N MET A 197 -8.26 12.00 -11.12
CA MET A 197 -6.84 12.36 -10.98
C MET A 197 -6.54 13.70 -11.66
N LYS A 198 -7.06 13.97 -12.86
CA LYS A 198 -6.93 15.27 -13.53
C LYS A 198 -7.52 16.38 -12.67
N TYR A 199 -8.74 16.20 -12.17
CA TYR A 199 -9.37 17.15 -11.23
C TYR A 199 -8.50 17.38 -9.99
N THR A 200 -7.95 16.33 -9.40
CA THR A 200 -7.09 16.43 -8.21
C THR A 200 -5.79 17.19 -8.51
N LEU A 201 -5.20 17.02 -9.69
CA LEU A 201 -4.02 17.78 -10.11
C LEU A 201 -4.31 19.26 -10.27
N GLU A 202 -5.49 19.60 -10.79
CA GLU A 202 -5.89 21.01 -11.03
C GLU A 202 -6.35 21.71 -9.75
N HIS A 203 -7.07 21.02 -8.85
CA HIS A 203 -7.77 21.64 -7.72
C HIS A 203 -7.31 21.13 -6.34
N GLY A 204 -6.44 20.13 -6.28
CA GLY A 204 -6.08 19.44 -5.03
C GLY A 204 -5.45 20.37 -3.99
N GLU A 205 -4.64 21.35 -4.40
CA GLU A 205 -4.03 22.31 -3.46
C GLU A 205 -5.08 23.21 -2.81
N GLU A 206 -6.02 23.72 -3.60
CA GLU A 206 -7.13 24.53 -3.09
C GLU A 206 -8.03 23.73 -2.15
N ASN A 207 -8.36 22.49 -2.52
CA ASN A 207 -9.17 21.59 -1.70
C ASN A 207 -8.48 21.26 -0.37
N ARG A 208 -7.15 21.03 -0.37
CA ARG A 208 -6.38 20.81 0.87
C ARG A 208 -6.37 22.05 1.76
N LYS A 209 -6.23 23.25 1.18
CA LYS A 209 -6.29 24.52 1.94
C LYS A 209 -7.67 24.70 2.60
N LYS A 210 -8.76 24.43 1.85
CA LYS A 210 -10.12 24.48 2.40
C LYS A 210 -10.29 23.47 3.54
N LEU A 211 -9.85 22.24 3.36
CA LEU A 211 -9.94 21.20 4.38
C LEU A 211 -9.19 21.60 5.65
N ASN A 212 -7.95 22.07 5.52
CA ASN A 212 -7.15 22.52 6.66
C ASN A 212 -7.81 23.70 7.39
N GLY A 213 -8.50 24.59 6.69
CA GLY A 213 -9.24 25.71 7.29
C GLY A 213 -10.49 25.31 8.09
N LEU A 214 -10.94 24.08 8.00
CA LEU A 214 -12.08 23.56 8.79
C LEU A 214 -11.67 23.04 10.18
N PHE A 215 -10.38 22.89 10.45
CA PHE A 215 -9.83 22.35 11.71
C PHE A 215 -9.32 23.43 12.69
N TYR A 216 -9.52 24.74 12.35
CA TYR A 216 -9.12 25.87 13.17
C TYR A 216 -10.34 26.83 13.42
#